data_ae5ebdd4822ffc212fb6507f2512723f
#
_entry.id   ae5ebdd4822ffc212fb6507f2512723f
#
_cell.length_a   1.000
_cell.length_b   1.000
_cell.length_c   1.000
_cell.angle_alpha   90.00
_cell.angle_beta   90.00
_cell.angle_gamma   90.00
#
_symmetry.space_group_name_H-M   'P 1'
#
loop_
_entity.id
_entity.type
_entity.pdbx_description
1 polymer ?
#
loop_
_entity_poly.entity_id
_entity_poly.type
_entity_poly.pdbx_seq_one_letter_code
_entity_poly.pdbx_strand_id
1 'polypeptide(L)'
;MKLLLISPSNRPGRKVLKAIRIPQLGLHILASLTPDDVDITVMDEQIREIDFSLDFDLVGITCMTATANRSYELAERYRRKGSKVVLGGVHPTILPEEAIRHADAVVFGEAEGCWADVVDDFRKERLQKFYRAPAPDLSKYPAPRRGLGIDKTLFNCVGLVTTRGCPYSCEFCSVTDLYGGKIRHRPVSMVVEDIKQSGSKTFLVLDDNVAGHPEYSKQLFEALIPLGIRWVGQSSISLAKDRDILNLCRQSGCAALFFGVESVSPASLAGMKKSLKSIKETEESVKIIQDHGIAFHPSIILGFDTDTDAVFDDTLAFLARTKLPTMALNVLTPYPGTRIHRRLKEQARIISDDWSHYDHHTVVFKPKNMTPQELAEGYRYVQKEFYSFSSILRHIPSLLAVTPVDLRRALVFLLLNFAGKSVAKYIDTSLDWADNREKWRAPEIREDEAATGGAPSGLTGR
;
A
#
# COMPACT_ATOMS: atom_id res chain seq x y z
N MET A 1 -3.51 -20.75 -24.58
CA MET A 1 -3.69 -19.35 -24.17
C MET A 1 -2.56 -18.94 -23.27
N LYS A 2 -1.89 -17.85 -23.57
CA LYS A 2 -0.81 -17.26 -22.75
C LYS A 2 -1.32 -16.04 -21.99
N LEU A 3 -1.25 -16.07 -20.68
CA LEU A 3 -1.67 -15.00 -19.79
C LEU A 3 -0.45 -14.36 -19.13
N LEU A 4 -0.36 -13.03 -19.20
CA LEU A 4 0.60 -12.25 -18.43
C LEU A 4 -0.11 -11.49 -17.30
N LEU A 5 0.40 -11.61 -16.08
CA LEU A 5 -0.03 -10.79 -14.94
C LEU A 5 1.11 -9.85 -14.53
N ILE A 6 0.86 -8.54 -14.53
CA ILE A 6 1.88 -7.51 -14.30
C ILE A 6 1.57 -6.69 -13.04
N SER A 7 2.60 -6.46 -12.23
CA SER A 7 2.66 -5.37 -11.25
C SER A 7 3.61 -4.29 -11.75
N PRO A 8 3.10 -3.11 -12.16
CA PRO A 8 3.92 -2.00 -12.64
C PRO A 8 4.72 -1.33 -11.52
N SER A 9 5.82 -0.68 -11.92
CA SER A 9 6.57 0.23 -11.05
C SER A 9 6.27 1.68 -11.45
N ASN A 10 6.08 2.57 -10.48
CA ASN A 10 6.05 4.01 -10.76
C ASN A 10 7.42 4.58 -11.16
N ARG A 11 8.47 3.75 -11.11
CA ARG A 11 9.87 4.11 -11.38
C ARG A 11 10.58 2.98 -12.11
N PRO A 12 10.19 2.70 -13.37
CA PRO A 12 10.81 1.64 -14.16
C PRO A 12 12.32 1.91 -14.35
N GLY A 13 13.10 0.85 -14.37
CA GLY A 13 14.57 0.94 -14.56
C GLY A 13 15.39 1.31 -13.33
N ARG A 14 14.78 1.65 -12.19
CA ARG A 14 15.53 1.85 -10.94
C ARG A 14 15.91 0.54 -10.29
N LYS A 15 17.19 0.41 -10.02
CA LYS A 15 17.72 -0.62 -9.10
C LYS A 15 17.40 -0.21 -7.66
N VAL A 16 16.13 -0.32 -7.25
CA VAL A 16 15.79 -0.30 -5.82
C VAL A 16 16.56 -1.42 -5.15
N LEU A 17 17.01 -1.21 -3.90
CA LEU A 17 17.64 -2.26 -3.12
C LEU A 17 16.76 -3.52 -3.21
N LYS A 18 17.17 -4.48 -4.04
CA LYS A 18 16.51 -5.79 -4.23
C LYS A 18 16.49 -6.64 -2.95
N ALA A 19 16.76 -5.99 -1.80
CA ALA A 19 16.90 -6.65 -0.51
C ALA A 19 15.55 -7.02 0.11
N ILE A 20 14.54 -6.16 -0.03
CA ILE A 20 13.21 -6.35 0.57
C ILE A 20 12.17 -6.20 -0.52
N ARG A 21 11.42 -7.26 -0.75
CA ARG A 21 10.31 -7.29 -1.70
C ARG A 21 8.98 -7.37 -0.93
N ILE A 22 8.03 -6.52 -1.29
CA ILE A 22 6.63 -6.72 -0.91
C ILE A 22 6.01 -7.68 -1.91
N PRO A 23 5.57 -8.88 -1.48
CA PRO A 23 5.01 -9.87 -2.40
C PRO A 23 3.73 -9.35 -3.07
N GLN A 24 3.61 -9.55 -4.38
CA GLN A 24 2.42 -9.18 -5.16
C GLN A 24 1.36 -10.29 -5.05
N LEU A 25 0.85 -10.50 -3.84
CA LEU A 25 -0.02 -11.64 -3.50
C LEU A 25 -1.29 -11.71 -4.35
N GLY A 26 -1.88 -10.57 -4.70
CA GLY A 26 -3.08 -10.51 -5.54
C GLY A 26 -2.89 -11.19 -6.90
N LEU A 27 -1.72 -11.04 -7.55
CA LEU A 27 -1.44 -11.69 -8.83
C LEU A 27 -1.32 -13.21 -8.69
N HIS A 28 -0.74 -13.69 -7.58
CA HIS A 28 -0.64 -15.13 -7.29
C HIS A 28 -2.00 -15.76 -6.96
N ILE A 29 -2.92 -14.97 -6.42
CA ILE A 29 -4.32 -15.40 -6.20
C ILE A 29 -5.06 -15.49 -7.53
N LEU A 30 -4.95 -14.48 -8.39
CA LEU A 30 -5.54 -14.57 -9.73
C LEU A 30 -4.98 -15.74 -10.53
N ALA A 31 -3.68 -16.02 -10.39
CA ALA A 31 -3.06 -17.19 -11.00
C ALA A 31 -3.64 -18.51 -10.47
N SER A 32 -4.04 -18.60 -9.20
CA SER A 32 -4.70 -19.79 -8.64
C SER A 32 -6.16 -19.95 -9.05
N LEU A 33 -6.80 -18.85 -9.47
CA LEU A 33 -8.17 -18.83 -10.00
C LEU A 33 -8.23 -19.03 -11.52
N THR A 34 -7.08 -19.04 -12.17
CA THR A 34 -6.96 -19.23 -13.62
C THR A 34 -6.89 -20.73 -13.93
N PRO A 35 -7.63 -21.23 -14.92
CA PRO A 35 -7.61 -22.66 -15.30
C PRO A 35 -6.21 -23.19 -15.60
N ASP A 36 -5.95 -24.47 -15.27
CA ASP A 36 -4.63 -25.10 -15.34
C ASP A 36 -4.07 -25.22 -16.78
N ASP A 37 -4.93 -25.17 -17.79
CA ASP A 37 -4.54 -25.21 -19.21
C ASP A 37 -4.06 -23.85 -19.76
N VAL A 38 -4.04 -22.81 -18.92
CA VAL A 38 -3.50 -21.49 -19.25
C VAL A 38 -2.03 -21.40 -18.87
N ASP A 39 -1.20 -21.02 -19.83
CA ASP A 39 0.21 -20.70 -19.58
C ASP A 39 0.33 -19.31 -18.95
N ILE A 40 0.70 -19.25 -17.65
CA ILE A 40 0.70 -18.02 -16.86
C ILE A 40 2.13 -17.55 -16.61
N THR A 41 2.38 -16.31 -16.96
CA THR A 41 3.59 -15.57 -16.57
C THR A 41 3.20 -14.45 -15.58
N VAL A 42 3.97 -14.32 -14.49
CA VAL A 42 3.83 -13.21 -13.53
C VAL A 42 5.08 -12.35 -13.59
N MET A 43 4.92 -11.04 -13.79
CA MET A 43 6.01 -10.06 -13.84
C MET A 43 5.80 -8.95 -12.81
N ASP A 44 6.84 -8.70 -12.01
CA ASP A 44 6.91 -7.58 -11.07
C ASP A 44 8.00 -6.59 -11.55
N GLU A 45 7.57 -5.45 -12.07
CA GLU A 45 8.46 -4.45 -12.66
C GLU A 45 9.37 -3.77 -11.62
N GLN A 46 9.06 -3.88 -10.33
CA GLN A 46 9.97 -3.43 -9.27
C GLN A 46 11.25 -4.28 -9.20
N ILE A 47 11.21 -5.52 -9.70
CA ILE A 47 12.31 -6.49 -9.61
C ILE A 47 13.05 -6.60 -10.92
N ARG A 48 12.33 -6.69 -12.02
CA ARG A 48 12.89 -6.83 -13.37
C ARG A 48 12.13 -6.00 -14.38
N GLU A 49 12.81 -5.57 -15.41
CA GLU A 49 12.18 -4.90 -16.54
C GLU A 49 11.21 -5.82 -17.27
N ILE A 50 10.17 -5.24 -17.83
CA ILE A 50 9.19 -5.98 -18.64
C ILE A 50 9.82 -6.34 -19.98
N ASP A 51 9.80 -7.63 -20.30
CA ASP A 51 10.28 -8.13 -21.59
C ASP A 51 9.16 -8.06 -22.63
N PHE A 52 9.27 -7.09 -23.52
CA PHE A 52 8.32 -6.88 -24.59
C PHE A 52 8.55 -7.73 -25.83
N SER A 53 9.58 -8.57 -25.87
CA SER A 53 9.79 -9.52 -26.98
C SER A 53 8.78 -10.68 -26.92
N LEU A 54 8.22 -10.95 -25.73
CA LEU A 54 7.24 -12.01 -25.50
C LEU A 54 5.84 -11.58 -25.93
N ASP A 55 5.09 -12.52 -26.50
CA ASP A 55 3.70 -12.31 -26.92
C ASP A 55 2.74 -13.05 -25.98
N PHE A 56 1.64 -12.38 -25.65
CA PHE A 56 0.59 -12.86 -24.77
C PHE A 56 -0.79 -12.61 -25.39
N ASP A 57 -1.71 -13.54 -25.14
CA ASP A 57 -3.08 -13.41 -25.63
C ASP A 57 -3.88 -12.44 -24.75
N LEU A 58 -3.73 -12.58 -23.43
CA LEU A 58 -4.38 -11.76 -22.40
C LEU A 58 -3.34 -11.21 -21.42
N VAL A 59 -3.47 -9.93 -21.06
CA VAL A 59 -2.59 -9.25 -20.10
C VAL A 59 -3.44 -8.62 -18.99
N GLY A 60 -3.24 -9.07 -17.76
CA GLY A 60 -3.83 -8.49 -16.56
C GLY A 60 -2.81 -7.58 -15.85
N ILE A 61 -3.16 -6.34 -15.60
CA ILE A 61 -2.29 -5.35 -14.95
C ILE A 61 -2.93 -4.86 -13.66
N THR A 62 -2.24 -5.04 -12.52
CA THR A 62 -2.69 -4.41 -11.27
C THR A 62 -2.26 -2.96 -11.23
N CYS A 63 -3.18 -2.07 -10.83
CA CYS A 63 -2.96 -0.63 -10.91
C CYS A 63 -3.27 0.03 -9.57
N MET A 64 -2.23 0.59 -8.94
CA MET A 64 -2.33 1.53 -7.83
C MET A 64 -2.35 2.95 -8.37
N THR A 65 -2.83 3.93 -7.62
CA THR A 65 -2.88 5.32 -8.10
C THR A 65 -1.51 5.82 -8.56
N ALA A 66 -0.47 5.64 -7.75
CA ALA A 66 0.89 6.07 -8.12
C ALA A 66 1.48 5.33 -9.34
N THR A 67 0.91 4.21 -9.75
CA THR A 67 1.36 3.46 -10.94
C THR A 67 0.40 3.58 -12.11
N ALA A 68 -0.65 4.41 -12.03
CA ALA A 68 -1.70 4.47 -13.04
C ALA A 68 -1.15 4.85 -14.43
N ASN A 69 -0.36 5.90 -14.51
CA ASN A 69 0.25 6.33 -15.79
C ASN A 69 1.08 5.22 -16.42
N ARG A 70 1.87 4.52 -15.61
CA ARG A 70 2.68 3.38 -16.09
C ARG A 70 1.81 2.20 -16.50
N SER A 71 0.74 1.93 -15.77
CA SER A 71 -0.22 0.88 -16.10
C SER A 71 -0.89 1.17 -17.46
N TYR A 72 -1.24 2.42 -17.73
CA TYR A 72 -1.84 2.85 -18.99
C TYR A 72 -0.85 2.74 -20.16
N GLU A 73 0.40 3.16 -19.96
CA GLU A 73 1.46 3.00 -20.96
C GLU A 73 1.68 1.52 -21.31
N LEU A 74 1.76 0.64 -20.32
CA LEU A 74 1.90 -0.80 -20.54
C LEU A 74 0.69 -1.38 -21.25
N ALA A 75 -0.52 -0.98 -20.85
CA ALA A 75 -1.76 -1.43 -21.47
C ALA A 75 -1.81 -1.06 -22.96
N GLU A 76 -1.51 0.18 -23.31
CA GLU A 76 -1.48 0.62 -24.71
C GLU A 76 -0.42 -0.11 -25.52
N ARG A 77 0.74 -0.38 -24.92
CA ARG A 77 1.83 -1.09 -25.60
C ARG A 77 1.45 -2.53 -25.93
N TYR A 78 0.83 -3.27 -24.99
CA TYR A 78 0.36 -4.63 -25.24
C TYR A 78 -0.83 -4.67 -26.21
N ARG A 79 -1.75 -3.72 -26.13
CA ARG A 79 -2.85 -3.61 -27.09
C ARG A 79 -2.35 -3.39 -28.53
N ARG A 80 -1.31 -2.56 -28.73
CA ARG A 80 -0.67 -2.38 -30.05
C ARG A 80 0.00 -3.65 -30.55
N LYS A 81 0.40 -4.58 -29.68
CA LYS A 81 0.90 -5.92 -30.04
C LYS A 81 -0.22 -6.92 -30.33
N GLY A 82 -1.49 -6.55 -30.19
CA GLY A 82 -2.64 -7.42 -30.41
C GLY A 82 -3.15 -8.17 -29.17
N SER A 83 -2.53 -7.99 -27.99
CA SER A 83 -3.02 -8.59 -26.76
C SER A 83 -4.30 -7.89 -26.30
N LYS A 84 -5.23 -8.63 -25.68
CA LYS A 84 -6.31 -8.03 -24.89
C LYS A 84 -5.80 -7.66 -23.50
N VAL A 85 -6.18 -6.47 -23.00
CA VAL A 85 -5.69 -5.95 -21.73
C VAL A 85 -6.82 -5.74 -20.73
N VAL A 86 -6.61 -6.21 -19.53
CA VAL A 86 -7.52 -6.06 -18.38
C VAL A 86 -6.80 -5.28 -17.29
N LEU A 87 -7.37 -4.13 -16.89
CA LEU A 87 -6.89 -3.36 -15.73
C LEU A 87 -7.70 -3.72 -14.49
N GLY A 88 -7.03 -3.89 -13.35
CA GLY A 88 -7.65 -4.10 -12.05
C GLY A 88 -6.83 -3.47 -10.93
N GLY A 89 -7.30 -3.58 -9.70
CA GLY A 89 -6.66 -3.01 -8.51
C GLY A 89 -7.33 -1.74 -8.01
N VAL A 90 -6.65 -1.02 -7.11
CA VAL A 90 -7.25 0.09 -6.36
C VAL A 90 -7.68 1.24 -7.27
N HIS A 91 -6.82 1.67 -8.18
CA HIS A 91 -7.10 2.83 -9.00
C HIS A 91 -8.26 2.59 -9.99
N PRO A 92 -8.28 1.50 -10.79
CA PRO A 92 -9.43 1.17 -11.65
C PRO A 92 -10.72 0.90 -10.86
N THR A 93 -10.62 0.49 -9.60
CA THR A 93 -11.80 0.34 -8.73
C THR A 93 -12.47 1.67 -8.43
N ILE A 94 -11.67 2.72 -8.26
CA ILE A 94 -12.17 4.05 -7.90
C ILE A 94 -12.49 4.89 -9.15
N LEU A 95 -11.71 4.73 -10.22
CA LEU A 95 -11.84 5.48 -11.46
C LEU A 95 -11.98 4.54 -12.68
N PRO A 96 -13.04 3.70 -12.72
CA PRO A 96 -13.21 2.71 -13.79
C PRO A 96 -13.40 3.34 -15.17
N GLU A 97 -14.09 4.49 -15.25
CA GLU A 97 -14.33 5.22 -16.51
C GLU A 97 -13.06 5.86 -17.09
N GLU A 98 -12.08 6.18 -16.23
CA GLU A 98 -10.76 6.60 -16.70
C GLU A 98 -9.98 5.38 -17.22
N ALA A 99 -9.93 4.32 -16.43
CA ALA A 99 -9.14 3.12 -16.73
C ALA A 99 -9.57 2.43 -18.04
N ILE A 100 -10.87 2.40 -18.33
CA ILE A 100 -11.39 1.72 -19.54
C ILE A 100 -10.96 2.40 -20.85
N ARG A 101 -10.55 3.65 -20.83
CA ARG A 101 -10.02 4.32 -22.01
C ARG A 101 -8.70 3.71 -22.47
N HIS A 102 -7.97 3.08 -21.57
CA HIS A 102 -6.64 2.51 -21.79
C HIS A 102 -6.64 0.97 -21.89
N ALA A 103 -7.77 0.29 -21.65
CA ALA A 103 -7.85 -1.16 -21.64
C ALA A 103 -9.05 -1.69 -22.42
N ASP A 104 -9.07 -3.00 -22.67
CA ASP A 104 -10.23 -3.69 -23.27
C ASP A 104 -11.28 -4.04 -22.22
N ALA A 105 -10.84 -4.24 -20.95
CA ALA A 105 -11.72 -4.50 -19.82
C ALA A 105 -11.16 -3.91 -18.53
N VAL A 106 -12.05 -3.61 -17.58
CA VAL A 106 -11.73 -3.17 -16.23
C VAL A 106 -12.44 -4.07 -15.22
N VAL A 107 -11.65 -4.62 -14.29
CA VAL A 107 -12.16 -5.28 -13.09
C VAL A 107 -12.11 -4.28 -11.94
N PHE A 108 -13.25 -3.93 -11.39
CA PHE A 108 -13.35 -3.03 -10.25
C PHE A 108 -13.98 -3.69 -9.03
N GLY A 109 -13.39 -3.44 -7.86
CA GLY A 109 -13.60 -4.21 -6.64
C GLY A 109 -12.58 -5.34 -6.50
N GLU A 110 -12.99 -6.41 -5.84
CA GLU A 110 -12.13 -7.57 -5.58
C GLU A 110 -12.26 -8.58 -6.71
N ALA A 111 -11.19 -8.76 -7.46
CA ALA A 111 -11.17 -9.53 -8.70
C ALA A 111 -11.49 -11.03 -8.51
N GLU A 112 -11.28 -11.56 -7.32
CA GLU A 112 -11.49 -12.99 -7.01
C GLU A 112 -12.91 -13.47 -7.32
N GLY A 113 -13.89 -12.58 -7.22
CA GLY A 113 -15.30 -12.92 -7.47
C GLY A 113 -15.69 -12.98 -8.95
N CYS A 114 -14.86 -12.46 -9.87
CA CYS A 114 -15.20 -12.39 -11.30
C CYS A 114 -14.04 -12.75 -12.25
N TRP A 115 -12.87 -13.08 -11.74
CA TRP A 115 -11.70 -13.37 -12.58
C TRP A 115 -11.91 -14.57 -13.51
N ALA A 116 -12.58 -15.62 -13.02
CA ALA A 116 -12.91 -16.78 -13.84
C ALA A 116 -13.80 -16.40 -15.03
N ASP A 117 -14.77 -15.48 -14.83
CA ASP A 117 -15.64 -14.99 -15.90
C ASP A 117 -14.84 -14.16 -16.93
N VAL A 118 -13.86 -13.36 -16.48
CA VAL A 118 -12.96 -12.61 -17.37
C VAL A 118 -12.22 -13.56 -18.31
N VAL A 119 -11.65 -14.65 -17.77
CA VAL A 119 -10.89 -15.63 -18.56
C VAL A 119 -11.81 -16.41 -19.50
N ASP A 120 -12.99 -16.78 -19.05
CA ASP A 120 -13.99 -17.52 -19.87
C ASP A 120 -14.53 -16.63 -21.01
N ASP A 121 -14.87 -15.40 -20.70
CA ASP A 121 -15.37 -14.43 -21.70
C ASP A 121 -14.29 -14.07 -22.73
N PHE A 122 -13.03 -13.95 -22.30
CA PHE A 122 -11.93 -13.79 -23.23
C PHE A 122 -11.83 -14.97 -24.21
N ARG A 123 -11.90 -16.23 -23.71
CA ARG A 123 -11.85 -17.42 -24.55
C ARG A 123 -13.01 -17.51 -25.55
N LYS A 124 -14.15 -16.95 -25.19
CA LYS A 124 -15.36 -16.92 -26.02
C LYS A 124 -15.47 -15.66 -26.90
N GLU A 125 -14.41 -14.85 -26.94
CA GLU A 125 -14.33 -13.59 -27.72
C GLU A 125 -15.47 -12.60 -27.37
N ARG A 126 -15.95 -12.64 -26.14
CA ARG A 126 -17.04 -11.78 -25.65
C ARG A 126 -16.66 -10.95 -24.43
N LEU A 127 -15.38 -10.57 -24.30
CA LEU A 127 -14.85 -9.79 -23.19
C LEU A 127 -15.70 -8.53 -22.96
N GLN A 128 -16.19 -8.35 -21.72
CA GLN A 128 -16.99 -7.20 -21.33
C GLN A 128 -16.08 -6.03 -20.94
N LYS A 129 -16.57 -4.80 -21.13
CA LYS A 129 -15.81 -3.61 -20.73
C LYS A 129 -15.60 -3.54 -19.21
N PHE A 130 -16.60 -3.96 -18.43
CA PHE A 130 -16.58 -3.85 -16.98
C PHE A 130 -16.95 -5.17 -16.32
N TYR A 131 -16.15 -5.58 -15.35
CA TYR A 131 -16.41 -6.72 -14.48
C TYR A 131 -16.45 -6.25 -13.03
N ARG A 132 -17.50 -6.68 -12.32
CA ARG A 132 -17.65 -6.44 -10.89
C ARG A 132 -18.29 -7.65 -10.25
N ALA A 133 -17.72 -8.09 -9.14
CA ALA A 133 -18.36 -9.07 -8.29
C ALA A 133 -18.68 -8.48 -6.92
N PRO A 134 -19.63 -9.05 -6.18
CA PRO A 134 -19.74 -8.82 -4.75
C PRO A 134 -18.42 -9.13 -4.06
N ALA A 135 -18.18 -8.51 -2.90
CA ALA A 135 -17.01 -8.84 -2.08
C ALA A 135 -16.95 -10.35 -1.82
N PRO A 136 -15.83 -11.03 -2.14
CA PRO A 136 -15.75 -12.48 -2.06
C PRO A 136 -15.88 -12.97 -0.62
N ASP A 137 -16.44 -14.16 -0.47
CA ASP A 137 -16.42 -14.91 0.78
C ASP A 137 -14.99 -15.40 1.03
N LEU A 138 -14.32 -14.86 2.04
CA LEU A 138 -12.93 -15.21 2.35
C LEU A 138 -12.75 -16.66 2.86
N SER A 139 -13.86 -17.38 3.17
CA SER A 139 -13.79 -18.81 3.44
C SER A 139 -13.56 -19.66 2.18
N LYS A 140 -13.72 -19.05 1.00
CA LYS A 140 -13.44 -19.65 -0.30
C LYS A 140 -12.19 -19.08 -0.96
N TYR A 141 -11.41 -18.34 -0.19
CA TYR A 141 -10.18 -17.68 -0.70
C TYR A 141 -9.13 -18.74 -1.07
N PRO A 142 -8.69 -18.78 -2.34
CA PRO A 142 -7.78 -19.83 -2.77
C PRO A 142 -6.38 -19.65 -2.17
N ALA A 143 -5.67 -20.75 -2.02
CA ALA A 143 -4.24 -20.68 -1.72
C ALA A 143 -3.50 -20.04 -2.91
N PRO A 144 -2.63 -19.03 -2.68
CA PRO A 144 -1.91 -18.37 -3.76
C PRO A 144 -0.96 -19.32 -4.49
N ARG A 145 -0.92 -19.26 -5.83
CA ARG A 145 0.02 -20.04 -6.66
C ARG A 145 1.41 -19.40 -6.62
N ARG A 146 2.14 -19.63 -5.52
CA ARG A 146 3.40 -18.93 -5.17
C ARG A 146 4.62 -19.29 -6.03
N GLY A 147 4.57 -20.29 -6.87
CA GLY A 147 5.70 -20.74 -7.72
C GLY A 147 6.02 -19.89 -8.95
N LEU A 148 5.19 -18.87 -9.25
CA LEU A 148 5.28 -18.08 -10.47
C LEU A 148 6.05 -16.78 -10.24
N GLY A 149 7.00 -16.44 -11.11
CA GLY A 149 7.67 -15.14 -11.13
C GLY A 149 8.53 -14.84 -9.91
N ILE A 150 9.02 -15.85 -9.19
CA ILE A 150 9.83 -15.66 -7.99
C ILE A 150 11.29 -15.45 -8.39
N ASP A 151 11.72 -14.20 -8.46
CA ASP A 151 13.14 -13.88 -8.42
C ASP A 151 13.63 -13.97 -6.97
N LYS A 152 14.78 -14.62 -6.77
CA LYS A 152 15.42 -14.72 -5.45
C LYS A 152 15.84 -13.33 -4.98
N THR A 153 15.23 -12.85 -3.92
CA THR A 153 15.65 -11.62 -3.22
C THR A 153 16.49 -11.99 -2.00
N LEU A 154 17.24 -11.03 -1.46
CA LEU A 154 18.08 -11.26 -0.28
C LEU A 154 17.27 -11.73 0.94
N PHE A 155 16.02 -11.23 1.07
CA PHE A 155 15.07 -11.62 2.11
C PHE A 155 13.77 -12.10 1.45
N ASN A 156 13.60 -13.40 1.38
CA ASN A 156 12.36 -14.00 0.89
C ASN A 156 11.32 -13.97 2.00
N CYS A 157 10.42 -12.99 1.92
CA CYS A 157 9.25 -12.90 2.77
C CYS A 157 8.01 -13.33 1.97
N VAL A 158 7.21 -14.21 2.55
CA VAL A 158 5.97 -14.68 1.91
C VAL A 158 4.81 -13.78 2.32
N GLY A 159 4.05 -13.28 1.35
CA GLY A 159 2.83 -12.53 1.63
C GLY A 159 1.74 -13.42 2.21
N LEU A 160 1.04 -12.92 3.23
CA LEU A 160 -0.10 -13.57 3.86
C LEU A 160 -1.21 -12.54 4.06
N VAL A 161 -2.44 -12.90 3.74
CA VAL A 161 -3.64 -12.13 4.07
C VAL A 161 -4.49 -12.96 5.00
N THR A 162 -4.86 -12.40 6.15
CA THR A 162 -5.75 -13.05 7.13
C THR A 162 -7.08 -12.32 7.23
N THR A 163 -7.05 -10.98 7.06
CA THR A 163 -8.23 -10.13 7.04
C THR A 163 -8.20 -9.14 5.88
N ARG A 164 -9.35 -8.57 5.55
CA ARG A 164 -9.49 -7.42 4.65
C ARG A 164 -10.39 -6.38 5.27
N GLY A 165 -9.96 -5.12 5.18
CA GLY A 165 -10.68 -3.98 5.73
C GLY A 165 -10.20 -3.56 7.11
N CYS A 166 -10.71 -2.42 7.57
CA CYS A 166 -10.35 -1.80 8.83
C CYS A 166 -11.60 -1.21 9.48
N PRO A 167 -11.80 -1.30 10.81
CA PRO A 167 -12.99 -0.79 11.47
C PRO A 167 -12.97 0.75 11.60
N TYR A 168 -11.83 1.37 11.32
CA TYR A 168 -11.71 2.82 11.38
C TYR A 168 -12.14 3.48 10.07
N SER A 169 -12.59 4.72 10.17
CA SER A 169 -13.02 5.54 9.02
C SER A 169 -12.16 6.80 8.91
N CYS A 170 -10.86 6.66 8.70
CA CYS A 170 -9.95 7.78 8.49
C CYS A 170 -10.27 8.48 7.17
N GLU A 171 -10.30 9.84 7.16
CA GLU A 171 -10.71 10.61 5.98
C GLU A 171 -9.72 10.51 4.80
N PHE A 172 -8.45 10.19 5.09
CA PHE A 172 -7.37 10.08 4.11
C PHE A 172 -7.16 8.64 3.60
N CYS A 173 -7.79 7.64 4.24
CA CYS A 173 -7.51 6.24 3.98
C CYS A 173 -8.47 5.65 2.94
N SER A 174 -7.91 5.09 1.86
CA SER A 174 -8.68 4.43 0.80
C SER A 174 -9.32 3.11 1.23
N VAL A 175 -8.85 2.48 2.30
CA VAL A 175 -9.36 1.18 2.80
C VAL A 175 -10.85 1.27 3.14
N THR A 176 -11.28 2.40 3.73
CA THR A 176 -12.72 2.60 4.04
C THR A 176 -13.59 2.64 2.79
N ASP A 177 -13.11 3.34 1.76
CA ASP A 177 -13.86 3.47 0.50
C ASP A 177 -13.86 2.15 -0.29
N LEU A 178 -12.77 1.36 -0.19
CA LEU A 178 -12.66 0.06 -0.85
C LEU A 178 -13.49 -1.04 -0.18
N TYR A 179 -13.51 -1.09 1.16
CA TYR A 179 -14.07 -2.21 1.92
C TYR A 179 -15.27 -1.83 2.82
N GLY A 180 -15.74 -0.59 2.76
CA GLY A 180 -16.96 -0.15 3.45
C GLY A 180 -16.85 -0.11 4.98
N GLY A 181 -15.65 0.04 5.56
CA GLY A 181 -15.45 0.11 7.00
C GLY A 181 -15.72 -1.22 7.75
N LYS A 182 -15.82 -2.34 7.03
CA LYS A 182 -16.04 -3.68 7.60
C LYS A 182 -14.75 -4.48 7.55
N ILE A 183 -14.52 -5.30 8.59
CA ILE A 183 -13.48 -6.32 8.57
C ILE A 183 -14.11 -7.65 8.17
N ARG A 184 -13.51 -8.31 7.18
CA ARG A 184 -13.79 -9.70 6.80
C ARG A 184 -12.53 -10.50 7.08
N HIS A 185 -12.66 -11.74 7.51
CA HIS A 185 -11.55 -12.60 7.86
C HIS A 185 -11.62 -13.97 7.19
N ARG A 186 -10.46 -14.56 6.94
CA ARG A 186 -10.33 -15.94 6.51
C ARG A 186 -10.50 -16.85 7.72
N PRO A 187 -11.09 -18.06 7.57
CA PRO A 187 -11.04 -19.07 8.61
C PRO A 187 -9.58 -19.31 9.07
N VAL A 188 -9.36 -19.35 10.38
CA VAL A 188 -8.00 -19.54 10.96
C VAL A 188 -7.35 -20.83 10.45
N SER A 189 -8.12 -21.91 10.28
CA SER A 189 -7.64 -23.18 9.73
C SER A 189 -7.06 -23.04 8.32
N MET A 190 -7.69 -22.23 7.46
CA MET A 190 -7.18 -21.96 6.11
C MET A 190 -5.90 -21.12 6.12
N VAL A 191 -5.78 -20.17 7.05
CA VAL A 191 -4.56 -19.40 7.23
C VAL A 191 -3.41 -20.29 7.66
N VAL A 192 -3.65 -21.18 8.63
CA VAL A 192 -2.67 -22.17 9.09
C VAL A 192 -2.23 -23.11 7.98
N GLU A 193 -3.18 -23.58 7.16
CA GLU A 193 -2.88 -24.46 6.03
C GLU A 193 -2.05 -23.74 4.96
N ASP A 194 -2.39 -22.50 4.61
CA ASP A 194 -1.64 -21.66 3.67
C ASP A 194 -0.18 -21.44 4.14
N ILE A 195 0.02 -21.21 5.44
CA ILE A 195 1.35 -21.11 6.06
C ILE A 195 2.13 -22.42 5.89
N LYS A 196 1.52 -23.56 6.21
CA LYS A 196 2.16 -24.88 6.07
C LYS A 196 2.54 -25.19 4.63
N GLN A 197 1.62 -24.97 3.71
CA GLN A 197 1.83 -25.22 2.27
C GLN A 197 2.92 -24.30 1.68
N SER A 198 3.08 -23.10 2.20
CA SER A 198 4.13 -22.17 1.73
C SER A 198 5.54 -22.65 2.03
N GLY A 199 5.74 -23.54 3.00
CA GLY A 199 7.05 -23.98 3.48
C GLY A 199 7.93 -22.90 4.11
N SER A 200 7.43 -21.64 4.22
CA SER A 200 8.18 -20.51 4.73
C SER A 200 8.09 -20.42 6.27
N LYS A 201 9.11 -19.80 6.87
CA LYS A 201 9.12 -19.41 8.28
C LYS A 201 9.02 -17.90 8.47
N THR A 202 8.99 -17.11 7.38
CA THR A 202 8.97 -15.65 7.46
C THR A 202 7.85 -15.08 6.58
N PHE A 203 6.97 -14.29 7.19
CA PHE A 203 5.77 -13.76 6.54
C PHE A 203 5.67 -12.24 6.66
N LEU A 204 5.14 -11.63 5.61
CA LEU A 204 4.58 -10.28 5.64
C LEU A 204 3.06 -10.40 5.62
N VAL A 205 2.42 -10.09 6.75
CA VAL A 205 0.95 -10.03 6.85
C VAL A 205 0.49 -8.72 6.24
N LEU A 206 -0.27 -8.82 5.15
CA LEU A 206 -0.71 -7.71 4.30
C LEU A 206 -2.10 -7.18 4.71
N ASP A 207 -2.53 -7.49 5.91
CA ASP A 207 -3.80 -7.03 6.46
C ASP A 207 -3.77 -5.51 6.71
N ASP A 208 -4.89 -4.83 6.50
CA ASP A 208 -5.01 -3.39 6.80
C ASP A 208 -4.89 -3.07 8.30
N ASN A 209 -5.29 -4.01 9.16
CA ASN A 209 -5.18 -3.92 10.61
C ASN A 209 -5.31 -5.32 11.23
N VAL A 210 -4.19 -5.98 11.50
CA VAL A 210 -4.16 -7.37 11.98
C VAL A 210 -4.85 -7.58 13.33
N ALA A 211 -4.94 -6.53 14.16
CA ALA A 211 -5.64 -6.56 15.45
C ALA A 211 -7.00 -5.83 15.42
N GLY A 212 -7.55 -5.60 14.22
CA GLY A 212 -8.79 -4.84 14.05
C GLY A 212 -10.07 -5.57 14.48
N HIS A 213 -10.02 -6.89 14.69
CA HIS A 213 -11.12 -7.72 15.18
C HIS A 213 -10.61 -8.57 16.35
N PRO A 214 -10.81 -8.14 17.62
CA PRO A 214 -10.17 -8.74 18.78
C PRO A 214 -10.34 -10.25 18.92
N GLU A 215 -11.55 -10.77 18.79
CA GLU A 215 -11.84 -12.20 18.96
C GLU A 215 -11.15 -13.05 17.89
N TYR A 216 -11.17 -12.59 16.64
CA TYR A 216 -10.48 -13.27 15.55
C TYR A 216 -8.96 -13.21 15.74
N SER A 217 -8.44 -12.05 16.14
CA SER A 217 -7.00 -11.87 16.34
C SER A 217 -6.46 -12.77 17.44
N LYS A 218 -7.19 -12.98 18.55
CA LYS A 218 -6.84 -13.94 19.61
C LYS A 218 -6.76 -15.36 19.05
N GLN A 219 -7.80 -15.84 18.38
CA GLN A 219 -7.84 -17.16 17.76
C GLN A 219 -6.70 -17.37 16.75
N LEU A 220 -6.46 -16.36 15.92
CA LEU A 220 -5.39 -16.40 14.93
C LEU A 220 -4.02 -16.53 15.63
N PHE A 221 -3.71 -15.63 16.55
CA PHE A 221 -2.39 -15.63 17.18
C PHE A 221 -2.13 -16.90 17.99
N GLU A 222 -3.11 -17.42 18.71
CA GLU A 222 -3.02 -18.72 19.38
C GLU A 222 -2.70 -19.85 18.40
N ALA A 223 -3.36 -19.88 17.25
CA ALA A 223 -3.11 -20.90 16.22
C ALA A 223 -1.74 -20.77 15.54
N LEU A 224 -1.15 -19.55 15.52
CA LEU A 224 0.18 -19.33 14.96
C LEU A 224 1.32 -19.73 15.91
N ILE A 225 1.13 -19.72 17.22
CA ILE A 225 2.18 -20.05 18.22
C ILE A 225 2.89 -21.37 17.90
N PRO A 226 2.19 -22.50 17.70
CA PRO A 226 2.84 -23.80 17.49
C PRO A 226 3.57 -23.90 16.15
N LEU A 227 3.34 -22.98 15.19
CA LEU A 227 3.98 -23.01 13.87
C LEU A 227 5.43 -22.51 13.91
N GLY A 228 5.83 -21.79 14.95
CA GLY A 228 7.19 -21.28 15.12
C GLY A 228 7.62 -20.36 13.99
N ILE A 229 6.69 -19.60 13.41
CA ILE A 229 6.93 -18.66 12.33
C ILE A 229 7.39 -17.30 12.87
N ARG A 230 7.89 -16.45 11.97
CA ARG A 230 8.13 -15.03 12.23
C ARG A 230 7.33 -14.20 11.24
N TRP A 231 6.72 -13.14 11.70
CA TRP A 231 5.95 -12.29 10.84
C TRP A 231 6.05 -10.81 11.21
N VAL A 232 5.82 -9.97 10.23
CA VAL A 232 5.65 -8.53 10.34
C VAL A 232 4.34 -8.15 9.68
N GLY A 233 3.72 -7.07 10.10
CA GLY A 233 2.44 -6.60 9.54
C GLY A 233 2.14 -5.18 9.94
N GLN A 234 0.87 -4.79 9.93
CA GLN A 234 0.44 -3.48 10.38
C GLN A 234 -0.77 -3.56 11.31
N SER A 235 -0.85 -2.60 12.22
CA SER A 235 -1.92 -2.51 13.20
C SER A 235 -2.21 -1.07 13.61
N SER A 236 -3.37 -0.86 14.21
CA SER A 236 -3.63 0.38 14.94
C SER A 236 -2.85 0.37 16.26
N ILE A 237 -2.39 1.56 16.66
CA ILE A 237 -1.72 1.77 17.96
C ILE A 237 -2.63 1.43 19.16
N SER A 238 -3.95 1.34 18.95
CA SER A 238 -4.92 0.89 19.97
C SER A 238 -4.64 -0.53 20.48
N LEU A 239 -3.84 -1.34 19.78
CA LEU A 239 -3.36 -2.64 20.24
C LEU A 239 -2.68 -2.54 21.62
N ALA A 240 -2.02 -1.42 21.95
CA ALA A 240 -1.41 -1.18 23.25
C ALA A 240 -2.39 -1.24 24.43
N LYS A 241 -3.69 -1.07 24.21
CA LYS A 241 -4.74 -1.08 25.24
C LYS A 241 -5.18 -2.50 25.64
N ASP A 242 -4.96 -3.51 24.79
CA ASP A 242 -5.28 -4.92 25.07
C ASP A 242 -3.99 -5.72 25.25
N ARG A 243 -3.62 -5.92 26.54
CA ARG A 243 -2.38 -6.61 26.92
C ARG A 243 -2.40 -8.10 26.55
N ASP A 244 -3.58 -8.72 26.56
CA ASP A 244 -3.73 -10.14 26.23
C ASP A 244 -3.47 -10.36 24.76
N ILE A 245 -4.10 -9.56 23.90
CA ILE A 245 -3.85 -9.61 22.45
C ILE A 245 -2.39 -9.26 22.14
N LEU A 246 -1.81 -8.27 22.81
CA LEU A 246 -0.42 -7.90 22.62
C LEU A 246 0.56 -9.03 22.99
N ASN A 247 0.30 -9.73 24.08
CA ASN A 247 1.07 -10.91 24.50
C ASN A 247 0.95 -12.05 23.48
N LEU A 248 -0.27 -12.38 23.05
CA LEU A 248 -0.50 -13.40 22.02
C LEU A 248 0.15 -13.03 20.69
N CYS A 249 0.05 -11.77 20.29
CA CYS A 249 0.71 -11.24 19.11
C CYS A 249 2.23 -11.50 19.16
N ARG A 250 2.87 -11.21 20.29
CA ARG A 250 4.30 -11.48 20.48
C ARG A 250 4.61 -12.98 20.43
N GLN A 251 3.84 -13.81 21.15
CA GLN A 251 4.03 -15.26 21.22
C GLN A 251 3.84 -15.94 19.85
N SER A 252 2.93 -15.42 19.02
CA SER A 252 2.68 -15.90 17.65
C SER A 252 3.84 -15.67 16.67
N GLY A 253 4.92 -15.00 17.13
CA GLY A 253 6.11 -14.74 16.32
C GLY A 253 6.14 -13.37 15.66
N CYS A 254 5.27 -12.43 16.06
CA CYS A 254 5.31 -11.03 15.62
C CYS A 254 6.66 -10.41 15.97
N ALA A 255 7.39 -9.95 14.96
CA ALA A 255 8.69 -9.31 15.12
C ALA A 255 8.59 -7.78 15.10
N ALA A 256 7.72 -7.24 14.25
CA ALA A 256 7.52 -5.81 14.09
C ALA A 256 6.11 -5.51 13.55
N LEU A 257 5.59 -4.35 13.89
CA LEU A 257 4.35 -3.83 13.33
C LEU A 257 4.53 -2.38 12.88
N PHE A 258 3.94 -2.08 11.73
CA PHE A 258 3.71 -0.73 11.27
C PHE A 258 2.49 -0.17 12.00
N PHE A 259 2.65 1.00 12.62
CA PHE A 259 1.58 1.65 13.37
C PHE A 259 1.26 3.03 12.80
N GLY A 260 0.00 3.25 12.48
CA GLY A 260 -0.46 4.57 12.11
C GLY A 260 -0.48 5.50 13.34
N VAL A 261 0.57 6.28 13.54
CA VAL A 261 0.62 7.41 14.49
C VAL A 261 -0.10 8.60 13.89
N GLU A 262 0.06 8.79 12.60
CA GLU A 262 -0.49 9.77 11.68
C GLU A 262 0.01 11.19 11.94
N SER A 263 -0.14 11.75 13.15
CA SER A 263 0.33 13.08 13.48
C SER A 263 0.88 13.16 14.91
N VAL A 264 1.80 14.07 15.11
CA VAL A 264 2.31 14.49 16.43
C VAL A 264 1.71 15.83 16.88
N SER A 265 0.88 16.46 16.06
CA SER A 265 0.16 17.68 16.39
C SER A 265 -1.06 17.36 17.25
N PRO A 266 -1.20 17.96 18.47
CA PRO A 266 -2.40 17.78 19.29
C PRO A 266 -3.70 18.16 18.58
N ALA A 267 -3.65 19.22 17.77
CA ALA A 267 -4.81 19.70 17.01
C ALA A 267 -5.22 18.69 15.92
N SER A 268 -4.25 18.10 15.22
CA SER A 268 -4.50 17.07 14.21
C SER A 268 -5.05 15.80 14.84
N LEU A 269 -4.49 15.36 15.97
CA LEU A 269 -4.97 14.18 16.72
C LEU A 269 -6.40 14.34 17.22
N ALA A 270 -6.76 15.53 17.72
CA ALA A 270 -8.11 15.83 18.20
C ALA A 270 -9.17 15.72 17.09
N GLY A 271 -8.82 16.07 15.85
CA GLY A 271 -9.69 15.95 14.67
C GLY A 271 -9.82 14.53 14.12
N MET A 272 -8.93 13.61 14.50
CA MET A 272 -8.95 12.23 14.04
C MET A 272 -9.90 11.38 14.89
N LYS A 273 -10.76 10.60 14.22
CA LYS A 273 -11.63 9.62 14.89
C LYS A 273 -10.86 8.35 15.29
N LYS A 274 -9.65 8.51 15.86
CA LYS A 274 -8.83 7.42 16.37
C LYS A 274 -8.86 7.35 17.90
N SER A 275 -8.45 6.21 18.44
CA SER A 275 -8.57 5.88 19.87
C SER A 275 -7.60 6.62 20.79
N LEU A 276 -6.56 7.28 20.27
CA LEU A 276 -5.60 8.06 21.04
C LEU A 276 -5.86 9.55 20.85
N LYS A 277 -5.86 10.30 21.96
CA LYS A 277 -6.28 11.71 21.98
C LYS A 277 -5.11 12.66 22.31
N SER A 278 -3.95 12.14 22.69
CA SER A 278 -2.80 12.97 23.06
C SER A 278 -1.46 12.32 22.66
N ILE A 279 -0.44 13.16 22.52
CA ILE A 279 0.93 12.71 22.24
C ILE A 279 1.45 11.86 23.40
N LYS A 280 1.16 12.22 24.64
CA LYS A 280 1.56 11.46 25.83
C LYS A 280 1.00 10.03 25.81
N GLU A 281 -0.31 9.89 25.49
CA GLU A 281 -0.94 8.56 25.35
C GLU A 281 -0.30 7.75 24.20
N THR A 282 0.11 8.42 23.14
CA THR A 282 0.84 7.81 22.02
C THR A 282 2.23 7.33 22.47
N GLU A 283 3.00 8.14 23.17
CA GLU A 283 4.33 7.80 23.71
C GLU A 283 4.25 6.62 24.71
N GLU A 284 3.25 6.63 25.59
CA GLU A 284 2.99 5.51 26.51
C GLU A 284 2.67 4.21 25.74
N SER A 285 1.86 4.31 24.69
CA SER A 285 1.52 3.16 23.85
C SER A 285 2.73 2.60 23.10
N VAL A 286 3.60 3.47 22.58
CA VAL A 286 4.88 3.06 21.98
C VAL A 286 5.72 2.28 22.97
N LYS A 287 5.88 2.82 24.19
CA LYS A 287 6.65 2.14 25.26
C LYS A 287 6.06 0.78 25.60
N ILE A 288 4.76 0.68 25.75
CA ILE A 288 4.05 -0.57 26.04
C ILE A 288 4.36 -1.64 25.00
N ILE A 289 4.27 -1.30 23.73
CA ILE A 289 4.50 -2.24 22.62
C ILE A 289 5.96 -2.67 22.56
N GLN A 290 6.89 -1.73 22.76
CA GLN A 290 8.33 -2.02 22.81
C GLN A 290 8.68 -2.92 24.00
N ASP A 291 8.12 -2.68 25.20
CA ASP A 291 8.32 -3.49 26.39
C ASP A 291 7.84 -4.96 26.20
N HIS A 292 6.88 -5.20 25.28
CA HIS A 292 6.47 -6.55 24.88
C HIS A 292 7.39 -7.18 23.84
N GLY A 293 8.49 -6.51 23.44
CA GLY A 293 9.46 -7.03 22.47
C GLY A 293 8.96 -7.05 21.02
N ILE A 294 7.99 -6.20 20.67
CA ILE A 294 7.54 -5.96 19.28
C ILE A 294 8.18 -4.66 18.80
N ALA A 295 8.90 -4.72 17.68
CA ALA A 295 9.47 -3.52 17.10
C ALA A 295 8.36 -2.61 16.55
N PHE A 296 8.41 -1.35 16.98
CA PHE A 296 7.44 -0.32 16.58
C PHE A 296 7.97 0.48 15.39
N HIS A 297 7.25 0.44 14.26
CA HIS A 297 7.55 1.27 13.10
C HIS A 297 6.44 2.29 12.90
N PRO A 298 6.65 3.57 13.24
CA PRO A 298 5.61 4.60 13.11
C PRO A 298 5.40 4.97 11.64
N SER A 299 4.13 5.16 11.26
CA SER A 299 3.73 5.89 10.06
C SER A 299 3.23 7.26 10.47
N ILE A 300 3.89 8.31 10.00
CA ILE A 300 3.58 9.72 10.30
C ILE A 300 3.25 10.41 8.98
N ILE A 301 2.24 11.26 9.00
CA ILE A 301 1.76 12.03 7.85
C ILE A 301 1.91 13.51 8.19
N LEU A 302 2.53 14.27 7.30
CA LEU A 302 2.67 15.72 7.36
C LEU A 302 1.72 16.40 6.37
N GLY A 303 1.22 17.58 6.72
CA GLY A 303 0.40 18.40 5.84
C GLY A 303 -1.09 18.37 6.14
N PHE A 304 -1.50 17.97 7.34
CA PHE A 304 -2.88 18.17 7.79
C PHE A 304 -3.22 19.67 7.89
N ASP A 305 -4.50 20.01 7.78
CA ASP A 305 -4.97 21.39 7.80
C ASP A 305 -4.66 22.16 9.11
N THR A 306 -4.31 21.44 10.16
CA THR A 306 -3.91 21.99 11.47
C THR A 306 -2.40 22.07 11.66
N ASP A 307 -1.60 21.52 10.74
CA ASP A 307 -0.15 21.54 10.83
C ASP A 307 0.37 22.95 10.52
N THR A 308 1.36 23.38 11.30
CA THR A 308 2.21 24.54 11.05
C THR A 308 3.66 24.06 10.88
N ASP A 309 4.59 24.94 10.60
CA ASP A 309 6.03 24.65 10.50
C ASP A 309 6.61 23.93 11.73
N ALA A 310 6.05 24.20 12.92
CA ALA A 310 6.45 23.52 14.16
C ALA A 310 6.30 21.98 14.08
N VAL A 311 5.44 21.45 13.22
CA VAL A 311 5.19 19.99 13.11
C VAL A 311 6.47 19.21 12.73
N PHE A 312 7.40 19.84 12.05
CA PHE A 312 8.63 19.20 11.63
C PHE A 312 9.57 18.91 12.82
N ASP A 313 9.81 19.92 13.66
CA ASP A 313 10.60 19.77 14.88
C ASP A 313 9.89 18.92 15.93
N ASP A 314 8.58 19.06 16.08
CA ASP A 314 7.75 18.23 16.94
C ASP A 314 7.85 16.74 16.57
N THR A 315 7.89 16.44 15.26
CA THR A 315 8.07 15.08 14.77
C THR A 315 9.44 14.52 15.14
N LEU A 316 10.52 15.28 14.94
CA LEU A 316 11.87 14.86 15.35
C LEU A 316 11.97 14.68 16.86
N ALA A 317 11.38 15.59 17.64
CA ALA A 317 11.36 15.51 19.09
C ALA A 317 10.58 14.28 19.59
N PHE A 318 9.43 13.96 19.01
CA PHE A 318 8.67 12.74 19.30
C PHE A 318 9.48 11.47 19.02
N LEU A 319 10.11 11.38 17.85
CA LEU A 319 10.94 10.23 17.47
C LEU A 319 12.14 10.06 18.43
N ALA A 320 12.75 11.15 18.86
CA ALA A 320 13.86 11.15 19.83
C ALA A 320 13.40 10.69 21.23
N ARG A 321 12.28 11.24 21.74
CA ARG A 321 11.74 10.84 23.06
C ARG A 321 11.33 9.38 23.11
N THR A 322 10.72 8.89 22.02
CA THR A 322 10.27 7.48 21.92
C THR A 322 11.37 6.51 21.51
N LYS A 323 12.58 7.02 21.20
CA LYS A 323 13.76 6.23 20.79
C LYS A 323 13.48 5.29 19.62
N LEU A 324 12.63 5.73 18.68
CA LEU A 324 12.25 4.94 17.52
C LEU A 324 13.37 4.97 16.47
N PRO A 325 13.88 3.79 16.06
CA PRO A 325 15.05 3.72 15.18
C PRO A 325 14.70 3.78 13.68
N THR A 326 13.44 3.71 13.35
CA THR A 326 12.93 3.78 11.97
C THR A 326 11.59 4.49 11.94
N MET A 327 11.25 5.08 10.80
CA MET A 327 9.94 5.68 10.55
C MET A 327 9.54 5.52 9.08
N ALA A 328 8.22 5.52 8.82
CA ALA A 328 7.63 5.87 7.54
C ALA A 328 7.10 7.31 7.67
N LEU A 329 7.75 8.25 7.02
CA LEU A 329 7.27 9.63 6.94
C LEU A 329 6.62 9.83 5.58
N ASN A 330 5.41 10.38 5.58
CA ASN A 330 4.59 10.56 4.41
C ASN A 330 4.10 12.01 4.32
N VAL A 331 3.92 12.49 3.11
CA VAL A 331 3.11 13.68 2.83
C VAL A 331 1.65 13.23 2.67
N LEU A 332 0.72 13.98 3.23
CA LEU A 332 -0.71 13.73 3.05
C LEU A 332 -1.04 13.66 1.56
N THR A 333 -1.44 12.47 1.12
CA THR A 333 -1.74 12.21 -0.28
C THR A 333 -3.24 12.00 -0.42
N PRO A 334 -3.96 12.95 -1.05
CA PRO A 334 -5.41 12.87 -1.19
C PRO A 334 -5.78 11.91 -2.33
N TYR A 335 -5.80 10.61 -2.04
CA TYR A 335 -6.16 9.60 -3.03
C TYR A 335 -7.59 9.78 -3.55
N PRO A 336 -7.81 9.59 -4.86
CA PRO A 336 -9.16 9.67 -5.45
C PRO A 336 -10.12 8.72 -4.71
N GLY A 337 -11.39 9.13 -4.60
CA GLY A 337 -12.41 8.40 -3.84
C GLY A 337 -12.45 8.74 -2.36
N THR A 338 -11.33 9.15 -1.73
CA THR A 338 -11.28 9.47 -0.30
C THR A 338 -12.02 10.77 0.05
N ARG A 339 -12.46 10.89 1.30
CA ARG A 339 -13.12 12.11 1.79
C ARG A 339 -12.20 13.33 1.74
N ILE A 340 -10.92 13.14 2.03
CA ILE A 340 -9.92 14.22 1.94
C ILE A 340 -9.75 14.71 0.49
N HIS A 341 -9.74 13.80 -0.50
CA HIS A 341 -9.65 14.17 -1.91
C HIS A 341 -10.85 15.01 -2.33
N ARG A 342 -12.09 14.57 -2.03
CA ARG A 342 -13.31 15.32 -2.35
C ARG A 342 -13.26 16.71 -1.74
N ARG A 343 -12.94 16.83 -0.44
CA ARG A 343 -12.85 18.11 0.27
C ARG A 343 -11.81 19.04 -0.34
N LEU A 344 -10.60 18.56 -0.64
CA LEU A 344 -9.55 19.39 -1.23
C LEU A 344 -9.87 19.79 -2.68
N LYS A 345 -10.54 18.92 -3.43
CA LYS A 345 -11.00 19.21 -4.79
C LYS A 345 -12.08 20.30 -4.80
N GLU A 346 -13.09 20.20 -3.93
CA GLU A 346 -14.13 21.21 -3.74
C GLU A 346 -13.55 22.58 -3.33
N GLN A 347 -12.46 22.59 -2.58
CA GLN A 347 -11.73 23.78 -2.17
C GLN A 347 -10.73 24.30 -3.21
N ALA A 348 -10.64 23.70 -4.40
CA ALA A 348 -9.64 24.01 -5.44
C ALA A 348 -8.19 23.99 -4.91
N ARG A 349 -7.88 23.03 -4.02
CA ARG A 349 -6.56 22.88 -3.39
C ARG A 349 -5.72 21.77 -3.99
N ILE A 350 -6.24 20.93 -4.86
CA ILE A 350 -5.43 19.96 -5.63
C ILE A 350 -4.61 20.74 -6.65
N ILE A 351 -3.30 20.45 -6.75
CA ILE A 351 -2.36 21.15 -7.62
C ILE A 351 -1.68 20.27 -8.65
N SER A 352 -1.94 18.96 -8.64
CA SER A 352 -1.43 18.01 -9.62
C SER A 352 -2.49 16.99 -9.97
N ASP A 353 -2.73 16.82 -11.26
CA ASP A 353 -3.56 15.73 -11.81
C ASP A 353 -2.72 14.55 -12.32
N ASP A 354 -1.41 14.60 -12.14
CA ASP A 354 -0.50 13.52 -12.49
C ASP A 354 -0.49 12.46 -11.38
N TRP A 355 -1.06 11.29 -11.67
CA TRP A 355 -1.16 10.19 -10.71
C TRP A 355 0.19 9.67 -10.23
N SER A 356 1.27 9.82 -10.99
CA SER A 356 2.61 9.39 -10.56
C SER A 356 3.14 10.18 -9.36
N HIS A 357 2.58 11.37 -9.11
CA HIS A 357 2.90 12.21 -7.95
C HIS A 357 2.14 11.80 -6.67
N TYR A 358 1.14 10.90 -6.75
CA TYR A 358 0.40 10.41 -5.58
C TYR A 358 1.15 9.26 -4.89
N ASP A 359 2.41 9.52 -4.52
CA ASP A 359 3.41 8.55 -4.10
C ASP A 359 3.81 8.63 -2.61
N HIS A 360 3.05 9.37 -1.79
CA HIS A 360 3.31 9.69 -0.38
C HIS A 360 4.52 10.61 -0.10
N HIS A 361 5.22 11.05 -1.13
CA HIS A 361 6.41 11.89 -0.98
C HIS A 361 6.24 13.26 -1.64
N THR A 362 5.42 13.31 -2.68
CA THR A 362 5.18 14.51 -3.47
C THR A 362 4.00 15.30 -2.93
N VAL A 363 4.15 16.62 -2.81
CA VAL A 363 3.06 17.51 -2.39
C VAL A 363 2.17 17.81 -3.58
N VAL A 364 0.95 17.27 -3.60
CA VAL A 364 -0.02 17.38 -4.69
C VAL A 364 -1.21 18.30 -4.36
N PHE A 365 -1.13 19.04 -3.26
CA PHE A 365 -2.20 19.92 -2.81
C PHE A 365 -1.63 21.16 -2.12
N LYS A 366 -2.47 22.20 -1.92
CA LYS A 366 -2.14 23.39 -1.13
C LYS A 366 -2.48 23.14 0.34
N PRO A 367 -1.49 23.04 1.27
CA PRO A 367 -1.72 23.02 2.70
C PRO A 367 -2.46 24.29 3.16
N LYS A 368 -3.02 24.28 4.37
CA LYS A 368 -3.79 25.44 4.87
C LYS A 368 -2.90 26.51 5.51
N ASN A 369 -1.91 26.09 6.29
CA ASN A 369 -1.09 27.00 7.13
C ASN A 369 0.37 27.09 6.67
N MET A 370 0.70 26.57 5.51
CA MET A 370 2.02 26.65 4.89
C MET A 370 1.88 26.54 3.36
N THR A 371 2.90 26.93 2.64
CA THR A 371 2.97 26.73 1.20
C THR A 371 3.28 25.24 0.85
N PRO A 372 2.98 24.78 -0.36
CA PRO A 372 3.41 23.47 -0.83
C PRO A 372 4.93 23.27 -0.75
N GLN A 373 5.69 24.33 -0.99
CA GLN A 373 7.15 24.30 -0.93
C GLN A 373 7.66 24.14 0.50
N GLU A 374 7.11 24.89 1.46
CA GLU A 374 7.45 24.75 2.90
C GLU A 374 7.16 23.34 3.41
N LEU A 375 6.03 22.74 3.02
CA LEU A 375 5.71 21.35 3.37
C LEU A 375 6.76 20.37 2.77
N ALA A 376 7.14 20.56 1.51
CA ALA A 376 8.10 19.71 0.84
C ALA A 376 9.51 19.85 1.43
N GLU A 377 9.92 21.08 1.79
CA GLU A 377 11.20 21.35 2.44
C GLU A 377 11.23 20.80 3.87
N GLY A 378 10.15 20.98 4.64
CA GLY A 378 10.02 20.42 5.96
C GLY A 378 10.01 18.90 5.97
N TYR A 379 9.33 18.26 5.02
CA TYR A 379 9.40 16.81 4.82
C TYR A 379 10.84 16.33 4.59
N ARG A 380 11.60 17.02 3.70
CA ARG A 380 13.02 16.70 3.44
C ARG A 380 13.88 16.92 4.68
N TYR A 381 13.65 18.02 5.40
CA TYR A 381 14.37 18.33 6.63
C TYR A 381 14.22 17.20 7.65
N VAL A 382 12.99 16.76 7.94
CA VAL A 382 12.75 15.66 8.90
C VAL A 382 13.43 14.36 8.43
N GLN A 383 13.32 14.01 7.15
CA GLN A 383 13.96 12.82 6.58
C GLN A 383 15.49 12.88 6.72
N LYS A 384 16.10 14.02 6.37
CA LYS A 384 17.55 14.21 6.39
C LYS A 384 18.11 14.18 7.82
N GLU A 385 17.45 14.86 8.75
CA GLU A 385 17.87 14.89 10.16
C GLU A 385 17.72 13.52 10.82
N PHE A 386 16.59 12.84 10.62
CA PHE A 386 16.35 11.54 11.20
C PHE A 386 17.30 10.46 10.68
N TYR A 387 17.60 10.44 9.38
CA TYR A 387 18.53 9.49 8.76
C TYR A 387 19.96 10.07 8.61
N SER A 388 20.31 11.11 9.35
CA SER A 388 21.70 11.59 9.45
C SER A 388 22.59 10.52 10.10
N PHE A 389 23.87 10.53 9.78
CA PHE A 389 24.83 9.56 10.32
C PHE A 389 24.88 9.59 11.86
N SER A 390 24.88 10.78 12.44
CA SER A 390 24.83 10.98 13.89
C SER A 390 23.54 10.43 14.52
N SER A 391 22.42 10.57 13.85
CA SER A 391 21.14 10.02 14.31
C SER A 391 21.12 8.49 14.25
N ILE A 392 21.60 7.90 13.15
CA ILE A 392 21.71 6.45 12.99
C ILE A 392 22.57 5.84 14.10
N LEU A 393 23.72 6.46 14.44
CA LEU A 393 24.56 5.99 15.54
C LEU A 393 23.83 6.03 16.89
N ARG A 394 23.04 7.06 17.15
CA ARG A 394 22.24 7.19 18.38
C ARG A 394 21.14 6.13 18.48
N HIS A 395 20.65 5.59 17.38
CA HIS A 395 19.62 4.56 17.34
C HIS A 395 20.16 3.14 17.61
N ILE A 396 21.49 2.91 17.50
CA ILE A 396 22.10 1.58 17.70
C ILE A 396 21.73 0.96 19.06
N PRO A 397 21.83 1.66 20.21
CA PRO A 397 21.44 1.08 21.50
C PRO A 397 19.97 0.65 21.57
N SER A 398 19.07 1.43 20.96
CA SER A 398 17.63 1.09 20.90
C SER A 398 17.38 -0.14 20.04
N LEU A 399 18.13 -0.33 18.98
CA LEU A 399 18.10 -1.52 18.14
C LEU A 399 18.52 -2.79 18.90
N LEU A 400 19.57 -2.68 19.71
CA LEU A 400 20.08 -3.78 20.51
C LEU A 400 19.17 -4.13 21.68
N ALA A 401 18.46 -3.16 22.26
CA ALA A 401 17.57 -3.35 23.39
C ALA A 401 16.26 -4.08 23.02
N VAL A 402 15.71 -3.84 21.83
CA VAL A 402 14.44 -4.46 21.37
C VAL A 402 14.65 -5.88 20.81
N THR A 403 15.88 -6.25 20.48
CA THR A 403 16.20 -7.54 19.90
C THR A 403 17.32 -8.22 20.67
N PRO A 404 17.09 -9.39 21.33
CA PRO A 404 18.22 -10.22 21.72
C PRO A 404 19.04 -10.52 20.46
N VAL A 405 20.34 -10.30 20.55
CA VAL A 405 21.33 -10.22 19.47
C VAL A 405 21.10 -11.24 18.35
N ASP A 406 20.30 -10.87 17.35
CA ASP A 406 20.26 -11.54 16.05
C ASP A 406 20.91 -10.60 15.03
N LEU A 407 22.14 -10.93 14.64
CA LEU A 407 22.95 -10.15 13.69
C LEU A 407 22.17 -9.86 12.38
N ARG A 408 21.25 -10.76 11.99
CA ARG A 408 20.40 -10.57 10.82
C ARG A 408 19.40 -9.43 11.00
N ARG A 409 18.85 -9.26 12.21
CA ARG A 409 17.92 -8.14 12.50
C ARG A 409 18.65 -6.81 12.51
N ALA A 410 19.83 -6.74 13.12
CA ALA A 410 20.67 -5.56 13.08
C ALA A 410 21.01 -5.16 11.64
N LEU A 411 21.30 -6.13 10.77
CA LEU A 411 21.57 -5.89 9.36
C LEU A 411 20.32 -5.39 8.62
N VAL A 412 19.14 -5.96 8.85
CA VAL A 412 17.87 -5.49 8.26
C VAL A 412 17.60 -4.04 8.67
N PHE A 413 17.78 -3.70 9.93
CA PHE A 413 17.62 -2.34 10.42
C PHE A 413 18.61 -1.36 9.81
N LEU A 414 19.87 -1.73 9.71
CA LEU A 414 20.88 -0.93 9.02
C LEU A 414 20.49 -0.71 7.56
N LEU A 415 20.04 -1.75 6.87
CA LEU A 415 19.58 -1.65 5.48
C LEU A 415 18.35 -0.73 5.36
N LEU A 416 17.39 -0.79 6.29
CA LEU A 416 16.24 0.11 6.32
C LEU A 416 16.66 1.57 6.55
N ASN A 417 17.62 1.83 7.43
CA ASN A 417 18.16 3.18 7.65
C ASN A 417 18.93 3.70 6.42
N PHE A 418 19.73 2.86 5.75
CA PHE A 418 20.39 3.23 4.51
C PHE A 418 19.39 3.43 3.35
N ALA A 419 18.33 2.62 3.29
CA ALA A 419 17.24 2.83 2.34
C ALA A 419 16.52 4.15 2.60
N GLY A 420 16.22 4.50 3.86
CA GLY A 420 15.67 5.79 4.26
C GLY A 420 16.56 6.96 3.84
N LYS A 421 17.87 6.85 4.05
CA LYS A 421 18.85 7.85 3.58
C LYS A 421 18.87 7.97 2.06
N SER A 422 18.72 6.87 1.34
CA SER A 422 18.63 6.88 -0.12
C SER A 422 17.32 7.53 -0.60
N VAL A 423 16.21 7.30 0.09
CA VAL A 423 14.93 7.99 -0.17
C VAL A 423 15.07 9.49 0.06
N ALA A 424 15.66 9.91 1.18
CA ALA A 424 15.91 11.33 1.49
C ALA A 424 16.73 12.03 0.39
N LYS A 425 17.78 11.37 -0.11
CA LYS A 425 18.59 11.89 -1.24
C LYS A 425 17.79 11.99 -2.54
N TYR A 426 16.82 11.10 -2.72
CA TYR A 426 16.02 11.04 -3.92
C TYR A 426 14.96 12.13 -4.01
N ILE A 427 14.39 12.52 -2.87
CA ILE A 427 13.41 13.59 -2.78
C ILE A 427 14.00 14.93 -3.24
N ASP A 428 15.31 15.13 -3.07
CA ASP A 428 16.04 16.31 -3.59
C ASP A 428 15.95 16.48 -5.12
N THR A 429 15.73 15.42 -5.87
CA THR A 429 15.65 15.47 -7.34
C THR A 429 14.23 15.60 -7.88
N SER A 430 13.21 15.37 -7.07
CA SER A 430 11.79 15.36 -7.51
C SER A 430 11.08 16.71 -7.34
N LEU A 431 11.71 17.70 -6.71
CA LEU A 431 11.11 19.03 -6.47
C LEU A 431 11.31 20.04 -7.61
N ASP A 432 12.13 19.73 -8.61
CA ASP A 432 12.29 20.57 -9.81
C ASP A 432 10.97 20.72 -10.61
N TRP A 433 9.94 19.92 -10.31
CA TRP A 433 8.65 20.02 -10.97
C TRP A 433 7.84 21.25 -10.52
N ALA A 434 8.02 21.71 -9.29
CA ALA A 434 7.28 22.89 -8.78
C ALA A 434 7.68 24.17 -9.52
N ASP A 435 8.94 24.27 -9.96
CA ASP A 435 9.46 25.39 -10.77
C ASP A 435 9.20 25.23 -12.27
N ASN A 436 8.93 24.02 -12.75
CA ASN A 436 8.73 23.71 -14.18
C ASN A 436 7.25 23.49 -14.55
N ARG A 437 6.31 24.26 -13.99
CA ARG A 437 4.85 24.16 -14.28
C ARG A 437 4.49 24.15 -15.76
N GLU A 438 5.32 24.75 -16.63
CA GLU A 438 5.05 24.80 -18.08
C GLU A 438 5.39 23.49 -18.82
N LYS A 439 6.30 22.67 -18.28
CA LYS A 439 6.72 21.40 -18.90
C LYS A 439 5.78 20.22 -18.64
N TRP A 440 4.90 20.32 -17.63
CA TRP A 440 4.08 19.21 -17.14
C TRP A 440 2.57 19.46 -17.30
N ARG A 441 2.17 20.32 -18.23
CA ARG A 441 0.78 20.33 -18.67
C ARG A 441 0.52 19.01 -19.39
N ALA A 442 -0.43 18.22 -18.86
CA ALA A 442 -1.01 17.13 -19.62
C ALA A 442 -1.45 17.68 -20.98
N PRO A 443 -1.30 16.94 -22.11
CA PRO A 443 -1.80 17.41 -23.39
C PRO A 443 -3.27 17.76 -23.23
N GLU A 444 -3.63 19.00 -23.53
CA GLU A 444 -5.02 19.47 -23.50
C GLU A 444 -5.85 18.51 -24.35
N ILE A 445 -6.75 17.78 -23.69
CA ILE A 445 -7.78 17.02 -24.40
C ILE A 445 -8.64 18.09 -25.07
N ARG A 446 -8.53 18.19 -26.39
CA ARG A 446 -9.38 19.09 -27.17
C ARG A 446 -10.83 18.69 -26.92
N GLU A 447 -11.64 19.64 -26.46
CA GLU A 447 -13.07 19.47 -26.16
C GLU A 447 -13.91 19.16 -27.44
N ASP A 448 -13.30 19.09 -28.61
CA ASP A 448 -13.97 18.93 -29.89
C ASP A 448 -14.50 17.51 -30.16
N GLU A 449 -14.19 16.50 -29.35
CA GLU A 449 -14.71 15.12 -29.53
C GLU A 449 -15.86 14.73 -28.59
N ALA A 450 -16.29 15.61 -27.69
CA ALA A 450 -17.38 15.32 -26.73
C ALA A 450 -18.80 15.65 -27.27
N ALA A 451 -18.92 16.15 -28.51
CA ALA A 451 -20.19 16.68 -29.04
C ALA A 451 -21.03 15.69 -29.89
N THR A 452 -20.62 14.42 -30.02
CA THR A 452 -21.41 13.43 -30.78
C THR A 452 -21.67 12.14 -30.03
N GLY A 453 -22.51 12.20 -29.02
CA GLY A 453 -22.98 11.01 -28.32
C GLY A 453 -24.24 11.30 -27.50
N GLY A 454 -25.39 11.22 -28.19
CA GLY A 454 -26.69 11.45 -27.59
C GLY A 454 -26.94 10.58 -26.37
N ALA A 455 -27.47 11.17 -25.33
CA ALA A 455 -27.94 10.53 -24.15
C ALA A 455 -29.18 9.65 -24.44
N PRO A 456 -29.28 8.42 -23.90
CA PRO A 456 -30.57 7.77 -23.71
C PRO A 456 -31.15 8.20 -22.35
N SER A 457 -32.26 8.92 -22.45
CA SER A 457 -33.17 9.20 -21.34
C SER A 457 -33.82 7.91 -20.80
N GLY A 458 -33.88 7.78 -19.48
CA GLY A 458 -34.91 6.99 -18.83
C GLY A 458 -34.44 5.71 -18.17
N LEU A 459 -34.35 5.78 -16.83
CA LEU A 459 -34.80 4.72 -15.91
C LEU A 459 -34.87 5.29 -14.49
N THR A 460 -36.01 5.94 -14.21
CA THR A 460 -36.54 6.09 -12.85
C THR A 460 -37.35 4.85 -12.53
N GLY A 461 -37.15 4.26 -11.35
CA GLY A 461 -38.14 3.34 -10.81
C GLY A 461 -37.62 2.19 -9.99
N ARG A 462 -37.71 2.38 -8.64
CA ARG A 462 -37.78 1.44 -7.52
C ARG A 462 -36.48 0.85 -6.96
#